data_ca52eeb8c9700ab847c88c56f47f108d
#
_entry.id   ca52eeb8c9700ab847c88c56f47f108d
#
_cell.length_a   1.000
_cell.length_b   1.000
_cell.length_c   1.000
_cell.angle_alpha   90.00
_cell.angle_beta   90.00
_cell.angle_gamma   90.00
#
_symmetry.space_group_name_H-M   'P 1'
#
loop_
_entity.id
_entity.type
_entity.pdbx_description
1 polymer ?
#
loop_
_entity_poly.entity_id
_entity_poly.type
_entity_poly.pdbx_seq_one_letter_code
_entity_poly.pdbx_strand_id
1 'polypeptide(L)'
;MQKQRKRRNRRRKINFGAWNRATWLLAGVSFVLFVLWNAWKGAVFASVEIGTIDVGQVISVADKKAVIIRKEQNILAPQEGYVDYIVPEGQRVCKGTNVAVMRSGYNIEDLQDNLRLIDYKLKEKQNVDVSKDLTMEINKRNLELQTLYADLQKRIFSGEEEYLESLKQEIISVNEQKKFLEDSVQGKNVTVEELKAQKQKLLSQINGNEYYIKAPMTGIVVAYSDGYEEKLTFENRNNLTVSEIHKIKDYDQVDLKKKILAKKPVGRVVYNFKYYFACQVDKEDIDHIVSEQPVTIYVDNQEITAYLEDFHQGDDGKFLGLFRVEDELFHFYEKRCFNIKVEYQNRKGLKIPRTAVFKGKNGNDGIFVIDEAGVAVFREIRDPIAEDK
;
A
#
# COMPACT_ATOMS: atom_id res chain seq x y z
N MET A 1 1.45 -45.91 130.12
CA MET A 1 0.40 -44.91 129.94
C MET A 1 0.84 -43.86 128.98
N GLN A 2 0.45 -44.02 127.77
CA GLN A 2 0.87 -43.10 126.68
C GLN A 2 -0.25 -42.14 126.33
N LYS A 3 0.02 -40.79 126.29
CA LYS A 3 -0.85 -39.73 125.88
C LYS A 3 -0.62 -39.48 124.41
N GLN A 4 -1.64 -39.73 123.58
CA GLN A 4 -1.63 -39.39 122.22
C GLN A 4 -1.90 -37.87 122.03
N ARG A 5 -1.03 -37.16 121.30
CA ARG A 5 -1.23 -35.76 120.87
C ARG A 5 -1.90 -35.74 119.53
N LYS A 6 -3.14 -35.25 119.45
CA LYS A 6 -3.85 -34.93 118.15
C LYS A 6 -3.27 -33.69 117.45
N ARG A 7 -2.66 -33.93 116.33
CA ARG A 7 -2.27 -32.82 115.43
C ARG A 7 -3.51 -32.26 114.72
N ARG A 8 -3.85 -30.94 114.87
CA ARG A 8 -4.86 -30.21 114.13
C ARG A 8 -4.24 -29.81 112.82
N ASN A 9 -4.76 -30.36 111.68
CA ASN A 9 -4.47 -29.89 110.33
C ASN A 9 -5.30 -28.62 110.04
N ARG A 10 -4.65 -27.50 110.00
CA ARG A 10 -5.27 -26.24 109.43
C ARG A 10 -5.25 -26.34 107.93
N ARG A 11 -6.39 -26.66 107.31
CA ARG A 11 -6.61 -26.50 105.89
C ARG A 11 -6.73 -24.99 105.59
N ARG A 12 -5.75 -24.44 104.88
CA ARG A 12 -5.86 -23.12 104.23
C ARG A 12 -6.92 -23.21 103.14
N LYS A 13 -8.02 -22.50 103.24
CA LYS A 13 -8.97 -22.31 102.14
C LYS A 13 -8.34 -21.33 101.18
N ILE A 14 -7.93 -21.81 100.04
CA ILE A 14 -7.52 -20.96 98.89
C ILE A 14 -8.82 -20.39 98.35
N ASN A 15 -8.94 -19.04 98.32
CA ASN A 15 -10.08 -18.34 97.75
C ASN A 15 -10.02 -18.37 96.21
N PHE A 16 -10.62 -19.36 95.58
CA PHE A 16 -10.68 -19.58 94.09
C PHE A 16 -11.56 -18.52 93.39
N GLY A 17 -12.33 -17.71 94.07
CA GLY A 17 -13.31 -16.78 93.45
C GLY A 17 -12.73 -15.54 92.81
N ALA A 18 -11.58 -15.01 93.26
CA ALA A 18 -10.96 -13.82 92.66
C ALA A 18 -10.01 -14.18 91.48
N TRP A 19 -9.44 -15.38 91.48
CA TRP A 19 -8.53 -15.87 90.46
C TRP A 19 -9.32 -16.24 89.20
N ASN A 20 -10.55 -16.75 89.30
CA ASN A 20 -11.40 -17.11 88.23
C ASN A 20 -11.87 -15.83 87.40
N ARG A 21 -12.11 -14.71 88.09
CA ARG A 21 -12.53 -13.46 87.38
C ARG A 21 -11.37 -12.88 86.59
N ALA A 22 -10.17 -12.82 87.10
CA ALA A 22 -8.98 -12.33 86.39
C ALA A 22 -8.56 -13.23 85.20
N THR A 23 -8.66 -14.55 85.37
CA THR A 23 -8.36 -15.50 84.26
C THR A 23 -9.38 -15.45 83.17
N TRP A 24 -10.68 -15.29 83.49
CA TRP A 24 -11.71 -15.10 82.49
C TRP A 24 -11.59 -13.73 81.74
N LEU A 25 -11.16 -12.68 82.46
CA LEU A 25 -10.86 -11.38 81.78
C LEU A 25 -9.65 -11.46 80.85
N LEU A 26 -8.57 -12.13 81.30
CA LEU A 26 -7.39 -12.36 80.44
C LEU A 26 -7.71 -13.23 79.21
N ALA A 27 -8.52 -14.29 79.42
CA ALA A 27 -8.98 -15.14 78.31
C ALA A 27 -9.87 -14.36 77.35
N GLY A 28 -10.75 -13.50 77.86
CA GLY A 28 -11.58 -12.61 77.03
C GLY A 28 -10.77 -11.60 76.21
N VAL A 29 -9.79 -10.94 76.84
CA VAL A 29 -8.87 -10.04 76.15
C VAL A 29 -8.06 -10.74 75.07
N SER A 30 -7.51 -11.98 75.46
CA SER A 30 -6.77 -12.78 74.47
C SER A 30 -7.64 -13.21 73.28
N PHE A 31 -8.90 -13.58 73.56
CA PHE A 31 -9.86 -13.91 72.45
C PHE A 31 -10.17 -12.72 71.57
N VAL A 32 -10.40 -11.54 72.13
CA VAL A 32 -10.63 -10.30 71.35
C VAL A 32 -9.40 -9.97 70.53
N LEU A 33 -8.18 -10.05 71.06
CA LEU A 33 -6.95 -9.85 70.34
C LEU A 33 -6.77 -10.88 69.21
N PHE A 34 -7.12 -12.13 69.48
CA PHE A 34 -7.09 -13.18 68.44
C PHE A 34 -8.09 -12.92 67.33
N VAL A 35 -9.32 -12.49 67.65
CA VAL A 35 -10.32 -12.14 66.63
C VAL A 35 -9.88 -10.92 65.84
N LEU A 36 -9.37 -9.87 66.49
CA LEU A 36 -8.82 -8.68 65.84
C LEU A 36 -7.62 -9.05 64.95
N TRP A 37 -6.75 -9.92 65.40
CA TRP A 37 -5.61 -10.41 64.62
C TRP A 37 -6.05 -11.18 63.37
N ASN A 38 -7.06 -12.06 63.49
CA ASN A 38 -7.61 -12.76 62.31
C ASN A 38 -8.39 -11.84 61.39
N ALA A 39 -9.16 -10.89 61.93
CA ALA A 39 -9.86 -9.90 61.13
C ALA A 39 -8.87 -8.99 60.35
N TRP A 40 -7.79 -8.56 61.01
CA TRP A 40 -6.73 -7.79 60.39
C TRP A 40 -5.99 -8.60 59.31
N LYS A 41 -5.65 -9.87 59.56
CA LYS A 41 -5.11 -10.74 58.51
C LYS A 41 -6.07 -10.89 57.36
N GLY A 42 -7.35 -11.14 57.60
CA GLY A 42 -8.36 -11.26 56.55
C GLY A 42 -8.49 -10.00 55.72
N ALA A 43 -8.47 -8.82 56.35
CA ALA A 43 -8.51 -7.55 55.66
C ALA A 43 -7.26 -7.29 54.78
N VAL A 44 -6.08 -7.64 55.26
CA VAL A 44 -4.83 -7.52 54.49
C VAL A 44 -4.79 -8.49 53.32
N PHE A 45 -5.22 -9.74 53.50
CA PHE A 45 -5.29 -10.69 52.39
C PHE A 45 -6.36 -10.34 51.34
N ALA A 46 -7.49 -9.76 51.77
CA ALA A 46 -8.57 -9.32 50.86
C ALA A 46 -8.18 -8.09 50.01
N SER A 47 -7.14 -7.34 50.40
CA SER A 47 -6.64 -6.19 49.65
C SER A 47 -5.59 -6.51 48.61
N VAL A 48 -5.11 -7.75 48.55
CA VAL A 48 -4.12 -8.17 47.57
C VAL A 48 -4.84 -8.85 46.40
N GLU A 49 -4.92 -8.15 45.28
CA GLU A 49 -5.40 -8.72 44.03
C GLU A 49 -4.28 -9.59 43.41
N ILE A 50 -4.61 -10.87 43.21
CA ILE A 50 -3.74 -11.81 42.53
C ILE A 50 -4.28 -11.95 41.11
N GLY A 51 -3.49 -11.56 40.15
CA GLY A 51 -3.80 -11.69 38.72
C GLY A 51 -2.88 -12.70 38.03
N THR A 52 -3.34 -13.24 36.92
CA THR A 52 -2.47 -13.99 35.99
C THR A 52 -1.80 -13.00 35.04
N ILE A 53 -0.55 -13.28 34.72
CA ILE A 53 0.21 -12.51 33.73
C ILE A 53 0.00 -13.14 32.35
N ASP A 54 -0.55 -12.38 31.42
CA ASP A 54 -0.74 -12.83 30.05
C ASP A 54 0.46 -12.43 29.19
N VAL A 55 0.69 -13.19 28.11
CA VAL A 55 1.65 -12.80 27.08
C VAL A 55 1.01 -11.71 26.27
N GLY A 56 1.66 -10.57 26.17
CA GLY A 56 1.25 -9.44 25.34
C GLY A 56 2.24 -9.17 24.24
N GLN A 57 1.83 -8.34 23.31
CA GLN A 57 2.66 -7.86 22.20
C GLN A 57 2.50 -6.33 22.14
N VAL A 58 3.61 -5.63 22.11
CA VAL A 58 3.62 -4.17 21.87
C VAL A 58 4.04 -3.95 20.43
N ILE A 59 3.15 -3.34 19.65
CA ILE A 59 3.38 -3.00 18.25
C ILE A 59 3.39 -1.48 18.16
N SER A 60 4.49 -0.91 17.69
CA SER A 60 4.56 0.51 17.34
C SER A 60 4.48 0.66 15.83
N VAL A 61 3.44 1.35 15.37
CA VAL A 61 3.15 1.55 13.94
C VAL A 61 3.10 3.04 13.65
N ALA A 62 3.77 3.47 12.59
CA ALA A 62 3.65 4.86 12.12
C ALA A 62 3.16 4.92 10.67
N ASP A 63 2.19 5.83 10.44
CA ASP A 63 1.70 6.15 9.10
C ASP A 63 2.72 7.05 8.39
N LYS A 64 3.17 6.65 7.21
CA LYS A 64 4.15 7.40 6.41
C LYS A 64 3.68 7.50 4.96
N LYS A 65 3.99 8.64 4.32
CA LYS A 65 3.91 8.76 2.87
C LYS A 65 5.21 8.26 2.28
N ALA A 66 5.12 7.28 1.40
CA ALA A 66 6.27 6.67 0.76
C ALA A 66 6.21 6.84 -0.76
N VAL A 67 7.39 6.88 -1.36
CA VAL A 67 7.58 6.78 -2.80
C VAL A 67 8.30 5.49 -3.10
N ILE A 68 7.82 4.79 -4.12
CA ILE A 68 8.46 3.56 -4.57
C ILE A 68 9.60 3.85 -5.53
N ILE A 69 10.76 3.28 -5.25
CA ILE A 69 11.95 3.33 -6.11
C ILE A 69 12.19 1.92 -6.64
N ARG A 70 12.25 1.79 -7.95
CA ARG A 70 12.39 0.50 -8.61
C ARG A 70 13.24 0.63 -9.87
N LYS A 71 13.76 -0.48 -10.36
CA LYS A 71 14.49 -0.49 -11.61
C LYS A 71 13.49 -0.47 -12.76
N GLU A 72 13.58 0.56 -13.59
CA GLU A 72 12.70 0.77 -14.74
C GLU A 72 13.49 1.18 -15.96
N GLN A 73 12.90 0.94 -17.12
CA GLN A 73 13.45 1.42 -18.37
C GLN A 73 12.34 1.83 -19.32
N ASN A 74 12.48 3.04 -19.88
CA ASN A 74 11.54 3.59 -20.84
C ASN A 74 11.52 2.76 -22.13
N ILE A 75 10.32 2.56 -22.65
CA ILE A 75 10.08 2.05 -23.99
C ILE A 75 9.99 3.27 -24.89
N LEU A 76 10.95 3.44 -25.80
CA LEU A 76 11.03 4.63 -26.63
C LEU A 76 10.42 4.37 -28.02
N ALA A 77 9.75 5.38 -28.55
CA ALA A 77 9.25 5.40 -29.92
C ALA A 77 10.42 5.37 -30.91
N PRO A 78 10.53 4.38 -31.82
CA PRO A 78 11.60 4.33 -32.79
C PRO A 78 11.48 5.40 -33.87
N GLN A 79 10.27 5.83 -34.13
CA GLN A 79 9.93 6.88 -35.10
C GLN A 79 8.69 7.65 -34.65
N GLU A 80 8.25 8.59 -35.42
CA GLU A 80 6.99 9.29 -35.22
C GLU A 80 5.79 8.46 -35.70
N GLY A 81 4.71 8.41 -34.92
CA GLY A 81 3.51 7.64 -35.28
C GLY A 81 2.58 7.37 -34.11
N TYR A 82 1.68 6.41 -34.32
CA TYR A 82 0.70 5.93 -33.36
C TYR A 82 1.15 4.57 -32.80
N VAL A 83 0.88 4.33 -31.52
CA VAL A 83 1.33 3.11 -30.80
C VAL A 83 0.14 2.27 -30.42
N ASP A 84 0.18 1.00 -30.84
CA ASP A 84 -0.79 -0.03 -30.42
C ASP A 84 -0.07 -1.09 -29.60
N TYR A 85 -0.49 -1.30 -28.35
CA TYR A 85 0.08 -2.34 -27.50
C TYR A 85 -0.42 -3.72 -27.94
N ILE A 86 0.52 -4.66 -28.12
CA ILE A 86 0.26 -6.08 -28.37
C ILE A 86 0.10 -6.84 -27.06
N VAL A 87 0.84 -6.38 -26.05
CA VAL A 87 0.88 -6.99 -24.72
C VAL A 87 -0.01 -6.17 -23.80
N PRO A 88 -0.94 -6.79 -23.07
CA PRO A 88 -1.74 -6.12 -22.04
C PRO A 88 -0.87 -5.43 -20.99
N GLU A 89 -1.35 -4.31 -20.46
CA GLU A 89 -0.74 -3.65 -19.33
C GLU A 89 -0.69 -4.58 -18.11
N GLY A 90 0.37 -4.51 -17.33
CA GLY A 90 0.60 -5.40 -16.19
C GLY A 90 1.16 -6.77 -16.55
N GLN A 91 1.27 -7.12 -17.83
CA GLN A 91 1.83 -8.40 -18.24
C GLN A 91 3.36 -8.38 -18.11
N ARG A 92 3.90 -9.49 -17.61
CA ARG A 92 5.33 -9.71 -17.55
C ARG A 92 5.88 -10.20 -18.90
N VAL A 93 6.99 -9.58 -19.33
CA VAL A 93 7.67 -9.88 -20.60
C VAL A 93 9.16 -10.09 -20.39
N CYS A 94 9.75 -10.83 -21.32
CA CYS A 94 11.21 -10.95 -21.40
C CYS A 94 11.79 -9.79 -22.23
N LYS A 95 13.07 -9.48 -21.99
CA LYS A 95 13.82 -8.55 -22.84
C LYS A 95 13.74 -9.01 -24.31
N GLY A 96 13.42 -8.07 -25.21
CA GLY A 96 13.32 -8.32 -26.66
C GLY A 96 11.95 -8.79 -27.13
N THR A 97 10.98 -9.05 -26.23
CA THR A 97 9.58 -9.34 -26.60
C THR A 97 8.97 -8.14 -27.30
N ASN A 98 8.22 -8.35 -28.37
CA ASN A 98 7.46 -7.32 -29.03
C ASN A 98 6.28 -6.90 -28.12
N VAL A 99 6.29 -5.68 -27.61
CA VAL A 99 5.30 -5.16 -26.67
C VAL A 99 4.27 -4.26 -27.33
N ALA A 100 4.65 -3.58 -28.40
CA ALA A 100 3.77 -2.69 -29.15
C ALA A 100 4.17 -2.66 -30.63
N VAL A 101 3.25 -2.17 -31.46
CA VAL A 101 3.50 -1.83 -32.86
C VAL A 101 3.36 -0.33 -33.02
N MET A 102 4.31 0.29 -33.69
CA MET A 102 4.21 1.68 -34.09
C MET A 102 3.91 1.78 -35.57
N ARG A 103 2.94 2.58 -35.93
CA ARG A 103 2.54 2.86 -37.31
C ARG A 103 2.71 4.32 -37.63
N SER A 104 3.39 4.60 -38.74
CA SER A 104 3.53 5.97 -39.26
C SER A 104 2.35 6.31 -40.14
N GLY A 105 1.79 7.50 -39.94
CA GLY A 105 0.85 8.12 -40.88
C GLY A 105 -0.57 8.28 -40.38
N TYR A 106 -1.24 7.23 -39.95
CA TYR A 106 -2.65 7.28 -39.53
C TYR A 106 -2.92 6.41 -38.31
N ASN A 107 -3.92 6.82 -37.53
CA ASN A 107 -4.47 5.96 -36.48
C ASN A 107 -5.07 4.71 -37.12
N ILE A 108 -4.79 3.54 -36.58
CA ILE A 108 -5.28 2.26 -37.11
C ILE A 108 -6.80 2.17 -37.05
N GLU A 109 -7.42 2.77 -36.04
CA GLU A 109 -8.88 2.84 -35.93
C GLU A 109 -9.48 3.54 -37.16
N ASP A 110 -8.90 4.68 -37.59
CA ASP A 110 -9.36 5.42 -38.79
C ASP A 110 -9.21 4.59 -40.06
N LEU A 111 -8.08 3.89 -40.23
CA LEU A 111 -7.85 3.02 -41.36
C LEU A 111 -8.79 1.81 -41.38
N GLN A 112 -9.05 1.20 -40.19
CA GLN A 112 -10.01 0.10 -40.07
C GLN A 112 -11.44 0.55 -40.32
N ASP A 113 -11.82 1.73 -39.83
CA ASP A 113 -13.11 2.30 -40.08
C ASP A 113 -13.29 2.61 -41.58
N ASN A 114 -12.29 3.20 -42.22
CA ASN A 114 -12.31 3.39 -43.67
C ASN A 114 -12.41 2.06 -44.45
N LEU A 115 -11.74 1.02 -43.94
CA LEU A 115 -11.84 -0.31 -44.53
C LEU A 115 -13.26 -0.87 -44.41
N ARG A 116 -13.90 -0.74 -43.21
CA ARG A 116 -15.30 -1.12 -43.01
C ARG A 116 -16.22 -0.39 -43.96
N LEU A 117 -16.02 0.92 -44.16
CA LEU A 117 -16.84 1.73 -45.08
C LEU A 117 -16.75 1.25 -46.54
N ILE A 118 -15.55 0.89 -47.00
CA ILE A 118 -15.37 0.29 -48.31
C ILE A 118 -16.07 -1.07 -48.41
N ASP A 119 -16.00 -1.89 -47.35
CA ASP A 119 -16.68 -3.17 -47.33
C ASP A 119 -18.22 -3.04 -47.35
N TYR A 120 -18.78 -2.02 -46.70
CA TYR A 120 -20.21 -1.69 -46.80
C TYR A 120 -20.58 -1.32 -48.25
N LYS A 121 -19.81 -0.44 -48.93
CA LYS A 121 -20.04 -0.10 -50.31
C LYS A 121 -19.94 -1.28 -51.27
N LEU A 122 -18.97 -2.17 -51.06
CA LEU A 122 -18.83 -3.40 -51.86
C LEU A 122 -20.05 -4.31 -51.71
N LYS A 123 -20.57 -4.46 -50.49
CA LYS A 123 -21.78 -5.23 -50.20
C LYS A 123 -23.03 -4.61 -50.86
N GLU A 124 -23.17 -3.29 -50.77
CA GLU A 124 -24.28 -2.54 -51.41
C GLU A 124 -24.31 -2.77 -52.90
N LYS A 125 -23.15 -2.64 -53.57
CA LYS A 125 -23.03 -2.90 -55.04
C LYS A 125 -23.32 -4.35 -55.43
N GLN A 126 -23.27 -5.28 -54.49
CA GLN A 126 -23.62 -6.71 -54.66
C GLN A 126 -25.09 -7.00 -54.36
N ASN A 127 -25.96 -5.99 -54.24
CA ASN A 127 -27.39 -6.08 -53.90
C ASN A 127 -27.70 -6.74 -52.55
N VAL A 128 -26.84 -6.56 -51.58
CA VAL A 128 -27.15 -6.91 -50.20
C VAL A 128 -27.85 -5.74 -49.53
N ASP A 129 -28.94 -5.99 -48.79
CA ASP A 129 -29.72 -4.93 -48.10
C ASP A 129 -28.92 -4.35 -46.92
N VAL A 130 -28.14 -3.30 -47.17
CA VAL A 130 -27.21 -2.62 -46.25
C VAL A 130 -27.64 -1.19 -45.90
N SER A 131 -28.79 -0.73 -46.47
CA SER A 131 -29.22 0.66 -46.32
C SER A 131 -29.45 1.10 -44.88
N LYS A 132 -29.89 0.18 -44.03
CA LYS A 132 -30.16 0.42 -42.61
C LYS A 132 -28.86 0.57 -41.81
N ASP A 133 -27.86 -0.25 -42.09
CA ASP A 133 -26.56 -0.22 -41.43
C ASP A 133 -25.76 1.05 -41.80
N LEU A 134 -25.82 1.48 -43.05
CA LEU A 134 -25.19 2.74 -43.48
C LEU A 134 -25.80 3.97 -42.80
N THR A 135 -27.13 4.01 -42.63
CA THR A 135 -27.80 5.09 -41.88
C THR A 135 -27.38 5.15 -40.43
N MET A 136 -27.22 3.98 -39.77
CA MET A 136 -26.73 3.90 -38.39
C MET A 136 -25.28 4.39 -38.26
N GLU A 137 -24.43 4.05 -39.23
CA GLU A 137 -23.03 4.49 -39.24
C GLU A 137 -22.89 5.99 -39.49
N ILE A 138 -23.68 6.58 -40.37
CA ILE A 138 -23.75 8.04 -40.56
C ILE A 138 -24.16 8.75 -39.27
N ASN A 139 -25.15 8.21 -38.52
CA ASN A 139 -25.58 8.79 -37.27
C ASN A 139 -24.49 8.71 -36.22
N LYS A 140 -23.73 7.62 -36.17
CA LYS A 140 -22.56 7.45 -35.27
C LYS A 140 -21.50 8.51 -35.55
N ARG A 141 -21.14 8.75 -36.84
CA ARG A 141 -20.18 9.79 -37.23
C ARG A 141 -20.67 11.21 -36.91
N ASN A 142 -21.98 11.45 -37.01
CA ASN A 142 -22.55 12.75 -36.60
C ASN A 142 -22.39 12.99 -35.10
N LEU A 143 -22.61 11.96 -34.26
CA LEU A 143 -22.43 12.07 -32.81
C LEU A 143 -20.95 12.30 -32.44
N GLU A 144 -20.05 11.59 -33.12
CA GLU A 144 -18.61 11.73 -32.95
C GLU A 144 -18.13 13.16 -33.29
N LEU A 145 -18.57 13.71 -34.42
CA LEU A 145 -18.31 15.10 -34.77
C LEU A 145 -18.82 16.09 -33.73
N GLN A 146 -20.01 15.86 -33.15
CA GLN A 146 -20.54 16.72 -32.12
C GLN A 146 -19.65 16.70 -30.86
N THR A 147 -19.14 15.56 -30.46
CA THR A 147 -18.23 15.45 -29.31
C THR A 147 -16.89 16.12 -29.57
N LEU A 148 -16.32 15.94 -30.79
CA LEU A 148 -15.08 16.58 -31.20
C LEU A 148 -15.19 18.10 -31.26
N TYR A 149 -16.29 18.62 -31.78
CA TYR A 149 -16.54 20.08 -31.82
C TYR A 149 -16.72 20.65 -30.41
N ALA A 150 -17.37 19.91 -29.49
CA ALA A 150 -17.51 20.34 -28.09
C ALA A 150 -16.14 20.37 -27.38
N ASP A 151 -15.29 19.37 -27.63
CA ASP A 151 -13.92 19.35 -27.09
C ASP A 151 -13.06 20.48 -27.67
N LEU A 152 -13.16 20.71 -28.96
CA LEU A 152 -12.48 21.82 -29.61
C LEU A 152 -12.86 23.17 -28.98
N GLN A 153 -14.16 23.41 -28.77
CA GLN A 153 -14.62 24.63 -28.12
C GLN A 153 -14.07 24.76 -26.70
N LYS A 154 -14.12 23.69 -25.93
CA LYS A 154 -13.58 23.66 -24.56
C LYS A 154 -12.09 24.02 -24.53
N ARG A 155 -11.27 23.44 -25.42
CA ARG A 155 -9.82 23.68 -25.48
C ARG A 155 -9.46 25.08 -25.97
N ILE A 156 -10.24 25.64 -26.91
CA ILE A 156 -10.08 27.05 -27.30
C ILE A 156 -10.33 27.97 -26.09
N PHE A 157 -11.35 27.70 -25.28
CA PHE A 157 -11.64 28.51 -24.10
C PHE A 157 -10.61 28.32 -22.99
N SER A 158 -9.98 27.14 -22.86
CA SER A 158 -8.92 26.88 -21.87
C SER A 158 -7.53 27.36 -22.30
N GLY A 159 -7.35 27.78 -23.59
CA GLY A 159 -6.06 28.24 -24.12
C GLY A 159 -5.03 27.10 -24.34
N GLU A 160 -5.49 25.88 -24.53
CA GLU A 160 -4.65 24.70 -24.78
C GLU A 160 -4.32 24.58 -26.29
N GLU A 161 -3.41 25.43 -26.78
CA GLU A 161 -3.06 25.49 -28.21
C GLU A 161 -2.38 24.23 -28.75
N GLU A 162 -1.63 23.52 -27.90
CA GLU A 162 -0.81 22.35 -28.29
C GLU A 162 -1.63 21.20 -28.86
N TYR A 163 -2.90 21.11 -28.52
CA TYR A 163 -3.80 20.02 -28.93
C TYR A 163 -4.76 20.40 -30.08
N LEU A 164 -4.84 21.66 -30.47
CA LEU A 164 -5.81 22.14 -31.46
C LEU A 164 -5.56 21.54 -32.83
N GLU A 165 -4.30 21.39 -33.24
CA GLU A 165 -3.99 20.87 -34.58
C GLU A 165 -4.32 19.37 -34.70
N SER A 166 -4.05 18.57 -33.69
CA SER A 166 -4.40 17.14 -33.68
C SER A 166 -5.92 16.95 -33.72
N LEU A 167 -6.66 17.72 -32.91
CA LEU A 167 -8.12 17.66 -32.88
C LEU A 167 -8.76 18.12 -34.21
N LYS A 168 -8.16 19.10 -34.86
CA LYS A 168 -8.57 19.55 -36.17
C LYS A 168 -8.38 18.46 -37.25
N GLN A 169 -7.25 17.74 -37.20
CA GLN A 169 -7.01 16.62 -38.12
C GLN A 169 -8.02 15.47 -37.88
N GLU A 170 -8.36 15.20 -36.64
CA GLU A 170 -9.37 14.21 -36.27
C GLU A 170 -10.76 14.61 -36.80
N ILE A 171 -11.17 15.87 -36.62
CA ILE A 171 -12.43 16.40 -37.17
C ILE A 171 -12.46 16.28 -38.71
N ILE A 172 -11.33 16.57 -39.38
CA ILE A 172 -11.24 16.43 -40.85
C ILE A 172 -11.42 14.97 -41.26
N SER A 173 -10.73 14.03 -40.58
CA SER A 173 -10.83 12.60 -40.86
C SER A 173 -12.25 12.08 -40.71
N VAL A 174 -12.91 12.36 -39.56
CA VAL A 174 -14.30 11.93 -39.32
C VAL A 174 -15.28 12.57 -40.32
N ASN A 175 -15.04 13.81 -40.72
CA ASN A 175 -15.88 14.49 -41.72
C ASN A 175 -15.73 13.88 -43.11
N GLU A 176 -14.51 13.48 -43.49
CA GLU A 176 -14.25 12.76 -44.75
C GLU A 176 -14.93 11.39 -44.75
N GLN A 177 -14.86 10.66 -43.65
CA GLN A 177 -15.55 9.38 -43.47
C GLN A 177 -17.07 9.54 -43.59
N LYS A 178 -17.65 10.53 -42.91
CA LYS A 178 -19.09 10.84 -43.02
C LYS A 178 -19.49 11.14 -44.47
N LYS A 179 -18.75 12.02 -45.13
CA LYS A 179 -19.00 12.38 -46.54
C LYS A 179 -18.93 11.16 -47.44
N PHE A 180 -17.98 10.27 -47.23
CA PHE A 180 -17.84 9.04 -47.97
C PHE A 180 -19.07 8.11 -47.78
N LEU A 181 -19.66 8.04 -46.61
CA LEU A 181 -20.91 7.32 -46.32
C LEU A 181 -22.12 7.96 -46.99
N GLU A 182 -22.23 9.29 -46.88
CA GLU A 182 -23.31 10.07 -47.51
C GLU A 182 -23.29 9.92 -49.06
N ASP A 183 -22.10 9.99 -49.67
CA ASP A 183 -21.90 9.75 -51.11
C ASP A 183 -22.26 8.32 -51.51
N SER A 184 -22.16 7.36 -50.56
CA SER A 184 -22.59 5.95 -50.74
C SER A 184 -24.11 5.85 -50.83
N VAL A 185 -24.81 6.51 -49.92
CA VAL A 185 -26.29 6.52 -49.88
C VAL A 185 -26.86 7.23 -51.11
N GLN A 186 -26.16 8.24 -51.66
CA GLN A 186 -26.59 9.01 -52.84
C GLN A 186 -26.26 8.35 -54.19
N GLY A 187 -25.70 7.14 -54.22
CA GLY A 187 -25.53 6.34 -55.44
C GLY A 187 -24.50 6.91 -56.44
N LYS A 188 -23.53 7.73 -55.99
CA LYS A 188 -22.44 8.22 -56.87
C LYS A 188 -21.59 7.05 -57.38
N ASN A 189 -21.37 7.05 -58.71
CA ASN A 189 -20.81 5.93 -59.50
C ASN A 189 -19.33 5.63 -59.23
N VAL A 190 -19.01 5.08 -58.04
CA VAL A 190 -17.71 4.41 -57.85
C VAL A 190 -17.87 2.98 -58.30
N THR A 191 -17.00 2.50 -59.18
CA THR A 191 -17.04 1.11 -59.66
C THR A 191 -16.57 0.11 -58.59
N VAL A 192 -16.99 -1.17 -58.70
CA VAL A 192 -16.53 -2.23 -57.82
C VAL A 192 -15.01 -2.39 -57.89
N GLU A 193 -14.41 -2.18 -59.03
CA GLU A 193 -12.98 -2.26 -59.28
C GLU A 193 -12.22 -1.15 -58.53
N GLU A 194 -12.73 0.10 -58.58
CA GLU A 194 -12.17 1.22 -57.81
C GLU A 194 -12.25 0.99 -56.28
N LEU A 195 -13.38 0.48 -55.79
CA LEU A 195 -13.51 0.15 -54.38
C LEU A 195 -12.55 -0.95 -53.94
N LYS A 196 -12.35 -1.97 -54.77
CA LYS A 196 -11.34 -3.03 -54.50
C LYS A 196 -9.91 -2.47 -54.51
N ALA A 197 -9.61 -1.57 -55.44
CA ALA A 197 -8.29 -0.91 -55.48
C ALA A 197 -8.05 -0.03 -54.23
N GLN A 198 -9.07 0.73 -53.78
CA GLN A 198 -9.02 1.53 -52.55
C GLN A 198 -8.84 0.62 -51.32
N LYS A 199 -9.58 -0.50 -51.25
CA LYS A 199 -9.42 -1.52 -50.20
C LYS A 199 -7.98 -2.06 -50.14
N GLN A 200 -7.43 -2.41 -51.28
CA GLN A 200 -6.06 -2.95 -51.37
C GLN A 200 -5.00 -1.91 -50.95
N LYS A 201 -5.22 -0.62 -51.33
CA LYS A 201 -4.38 0.50 -50.89
C LYS A 201 -4.42 0.68 -49.39
N LEU A 202 -5.62 0.67 -48.75
CA LEU A 202 -5.76 0.74 -47.28
C LEU A 202 -5.11 -0.44 -46.59
N LEU A 203 -5.31 -1.67 -47.09
CA LEU A 203 -4.64 -2.85 -46.55
C LEU A 203 -3.12 -2.74 -46.65
N SER A 204 -2.58 -2.17 -47.76
CA SER A 204 -1.15 -1.94 -47.87
C SER A 204 -0.63 -0.86 -46.90
N GLN A 205 -1.45 0.13 -46.57
CA GLN A 205 -1.13 1.17 -45.58
C GLN A 205 -1.16 0.59 -44.14
N ILE A 206 -2.13 -0.28 -43.86
CA ILE A 206 -2.19 -1.00 -42.53
C ILE A 206 -0.96 -1.89 -42.40
N ASN A 207 -0.57 -2.65 -43.41
CA ASN A 207 0.50 -3.63 -43.36
C ASN A 207 1.90 -3.06 -43.70
N GLY A 208 1.98 -1.86 -44.25
CA GLY A 208 3.19 -1.39 -44.94
C GLY A 208 4.24 -0.68 -44.09
N ASN A 209 3.94 -0.22 -42.87
CA ASN A 209 4.87 0.58 -42.05
C ASN A 209 4.76 0.25 -40.58
N GLU A 210 4.82 -1.03 -40.27
CA GLU A 210 4.81 -1.50 -38.87
C GLU A 210 6.22 -1.60 -38.31
N TYR A 211 6.46 -0.90 -37.19
CA TYR A 211 7.68 -1.01 -36.42
C TYR A 211 7.37 -1.67 -35.07
N TYR A 212 7.87 -2.88 -34.87
CA TYR A 212 7.71 -3.57 -33.61
C TYR A 212 8.62 -2.96 -32.55
N ILE A 213 8.01 -2.49 -31.48
CA ILE A 213 8.69 -1.95 -30.30
C ILE A 213 8.94 -3.11 -29.35
N LYS A 214 10.22 -3.28 -28.95
CA LYS A 214 10.65 -4.38 -28.10
C LYS A 214 10.85 -3.93 -26.66
N ALA A 215 10.55 -4.81 -25.71
CA ALA A 215 10.86 -4.60 -24.31
C ALA A 215 12.38 -4.41 -24.11
N PRO A 216 12.82 -3.30 -23.51
CA PRO A 216 14.25 -3.03 -23.30
C PRO A 216 14.88 -3.91 -22.22
N MET A 217 14.06 -4.41 -21.28
CA MET A 217 14.45 -5.29 -20.19
C MET A 217 13.33 -6.29 -19.87
N THR A 218 13.63 -7.28 -19.03
CA THR A 218 12.62 -8.19 -18.47
C THR A 218 11.89 -7.52 -17.32
N GLY A 219 10.55 -7.60 -17.28
CA GLY A 219 9.72 -7.00 -16.25
C GLY A 219 8.26 -6.87 -16.66
N ILE A 220 7.51 -6.04 -15.96
CA ILE A 220 6.10 -5.74 -16.19
C ILE A 220 5.98 -4.54 -17.13
N VAL A 221 5.12 -4.66 -18.15
CA VAL A 221 4.85 -3.57 -19.09
C VAL A 221 3.85 -2.59 -18.50
N VAL A 222 4.18 -1.31 -18.55
CA VAL A 222 3.31 -0.18 -18.18
C VAL A 222 3.19 0.74 -19.39
N ALA A 223 1.96 1.00 -19.82
CA ALA A 223 1.67 1.69 -21.08
C ALA A 223 1.83 3.22 -21.02
N TYR A 224 2.51 3.75 -20.04
CA TYR A 224 2.84 5.17 -19.90
C TYR A 224 4.18 5.37 -19.20
N SER A 225 4.76 6.57 -19.34
CA SER A 225 5.93 7.05 -18.61
C SER A 225 5.50 8.24 -17.74
N ASP A 226 5.95 8.30 -16.52
CA ASP A 226 5.65 9.39 -15.58
C ASP A 226 6.80 10.38 -15.44
N GLY A 227 7.90 10.16 -16.14
CA GLY A 227 9.08 11.04 -16.18
C GLY A 227 10.02 10.92 -14.97
N TYR A 228 9.75 9.99 -14.06
CA TYR A 228 10.61 9.75 -12.89
C TYR A 228 11.56 8.56 -13.06
N GLU A 229 11.54 7.87 -14.20
CA GLU A 229 12.30 6.65 -14.45
C GLU A 229 13.81 6.83 -14.35
N GLU A 230 14.31 8.04 -14.68
CA GLU A 230 15.74 8.37 -14.58
C GLU A 230 16.12 8.95 -13.21
N LYS A 231 15.16 9.49 -12.47
CA LYS A 231 15.38 10.10 -11.17
C LYS A 231 15.28 9.10 -10.02
N LEU A 232 14.25 8.25 -10.05
CA LEU A 232 13.94 7.27 -9.00
C LEU A 232 14.59 5.90 -9.33
N THR A 233 15.90 5.91 -9.48
CA THR A 233 16.70 4.71 -9.78
C THR A 233 17.35 4.13 -8.53
N PHE A 234 17.77 2.87 -8.60
CA PHE A 234 18.53 2.25 -7.51
C PHE A 234 19.85 2.97 -7.25
N GLU A 235 20.50 3.48 -8.29
CA GLU A 235 21.77 4.16 -8.22
C GLU A 235 21.62 5.54 -7.54
N ASN A 236 20.50 6.21 -7.78
CA ASN A 236 20.27 7.57 -7.27
C ASN A 236 19.55 7.60 -5.92
N ARG A 237 19.13 6.46 -5.37
CA ARG A 237 18.28 6.39 -4.18
C ARG A 237 18.87 7.10 -2.96
N ASN A 238 20.20 7.02 -2.79
CA ASN A 238 20.90 7.61 -1.64
C ASN A 238 21.11 9.13 -1.77
N ASN A 239 20.82 9.72 -2.93
CA ASN A 239 20.92 11.16 -3.16
C ASN A 239 19.56 11.87 -3.05
N LEU A 240 18.48 11.11 -2.82
CA LEU A 240 17.15 11.68 -2.69
C LEU A 240 16.94 12.32 -1.32
N THR A 241 16.15 13.38 -1.26
CA THR A 241 15.77 14.06 -0.03
C THR A 241 14.26 13.91 0.24
N VAL A 242 13.85 14.11 1.49
CA VAL A 242 12.43 14.09 1.88
C VAL A 242 11.64 15.14 1.09
N SER A 243 12.22 16.34 0.91
CA SER A 243 11.58 17.41 0.14
C SER A 243 11.36 17.05 -1.32
N GLU A 244 12.25 16.26 -1.91
CA GLU A 244 12.10 15.80 -3.30
C GLU A 244 11.02 14.74 -3.42
N ILE A 245 10.99 13.74 -2.52
CA ILE A 245 9.97 12.69 -2.58
C ILE A 245 8.56 13.25 -2.33
N HIS A 246 8.40 14.28 -1.50
CA HIS A 246 7.10 14.92 -1.27
C HIS A 246 6.57 15.69 -2.48
N LYS A 247 7.42 16.05 -3.45
CA LYS A 247 7.02 16.71 -4.71
C LYS A 247 6.57 15.71 -5.78
N ILE A 248 6.87 14.42 -5.59
CA ILE A 248 6.46 13.37 -6.52
C ILE A 248 4.97 13.16 -6.40
N LYS A 249 4.32 13.05 -7.54
CA LYS A 249 2.88 12.79 -7.68
C LYS A 249 2.68 11.62 -8.62
N ASP A 250 1.60 10.89 -8.41
CA ASP A 250 1.15 9.94 -9.41
C ASP A 250 0.72 10.70 -10.65
N TYR A 251 1.01 10.11 -11.81
CA TYR A 251 0.72 10.71 -13.10
C TYR A 251 -0.59 10.15 -13.65
N ASP A 252 -1.42 11.01 -14.23
CA ASP A 252 -2.60 10.58 -14.96
C ASP A 252 -2.17 9.92 -16.28
N GLN A 253 -2.89 8.88 -16.69
CA GLN A 253 -2.57 8.09 -17.89
C GLN A 253 -2.46 8.98 -19.13
N VAL A 254 -1.41 8.75 -19.92
CA VAL A 254 -1.22 9.43 -21.21
C VAL A 254 -2.25 8.88 -22.20
N ASP A 255 -2.87 9.79 -22.94
CA ASP A 255 -3.76 9.44 -24.04
C ASP A 255 -2.93 8.84 -25.20
N LEU A 256 -2.93 7.52 -25.30
CA LEU A 256 -2.20 6.76 -26.34
C LEU A 256 -2.77 6.94 -27.76
N LYS A 257 -3.93 7.60 -27.89
CA LYS A 257 -4.54 7.91 -29.19
C LYS A 257 -3.84 9.05 -29.93
N LYS A 258 -2.90 9.75 -29.24
CA LYS A 258 -2.14 10.85 -29.84
C LYS A 258 -0.93 10.36 -30.61
N LYS A 259 -0.59 11.11 -31.65
CA LYS A 259 0.64 10.91 -32.42
C LYS A 259 1.85 11.18 -31.52
N ILE A 260 2.72 10.20 -31.38
CA ILE A 260 3.92 10.27 -30.56
C ILE A 260 5.13 10.60 -31.44
N LEU A 261 5.97 11.52 -31.00
CA LEU A 261 7.20 11.88 -31.69
C LEU A 261 8.30 10.82 -31.49
N ALA A 262 9.22 10.72 -32.42
CA ALA A 262 10.38 9.83 -32.33
C ALA A 262 11.18 10.08 -31.03
N LYS A 263 11.69 9.00 -30.42
CA LYS A 263 12.48 9.00 -29.17
C LYS A 263 11.71 9.47 -27.92
N LYS A 264 10.42 9.76 -28.00
CA LYS A 264 9.60 10.00 -26.80
C LYS A 264 9.23 8.66 -26.16
N PRO A 265 9.08 8.63 -24.82
CA PRO A 265 8.63 7.42 -24.14
C PRO A 265 7.16 7.12 -24.50
N VAL A 266 6.90 5.89 -24.84
CA VAL A 266 5.55 5.35 -25.06
C VAL A 266 5.07 4.58 -23.85
N GLY A 267 5.95 4.13 -23.01
CA GLY A 267 5.70 3.41 -21.79
C GLY A 267 7.00 3.04 -21.11
N ARG A 268 6.94 2.16 -20.13
CA ARG A 268 8.11 1.66 -19.42
C ARG A 268 7.99 0.17 -19.11
N VAL A 269 9.11 -0.49 -18.84
CA VAL A 269 9.17 -1.82 -18.26
C VAL A 269 9.69 -1.71 -16.84
N VAL A 270 9.01 -2.34 -15.90
CA VAL A 270 9.30 -2.30 -14.47
C VAL A 270 9.83 -3.64 -14.02
N TYR A 271 11.00 -3.66 -13.37
CA TYR A 271 11.52 -4.86 -12.72
C TYR A 271 10.74 -5.10 -11.42
N ASN A 272 10.20 -6.30 -11.22
CA ASN A 272 9.18 -6.59 -10.23
C ASN A 272 9.61 -7.43 -9.01
N PHE A 273 10.92 -7.71 -8.82
CA PHE A 273 11.38 -8.56 -7.71
C PHE A 273 12.17 -7.83 -6.62
N LYS A 274 12.59 -6.62 -6.87
CA LYS A 274 13.28 -5.79 -5.89
C LYS A 274 12.89 -4.35 -6.08
N TYR A 275 12.55 -3.68 -4.99
CA TYR A 275 12.19 -2.27 -4.96
C TYR A 275 12.41 -1.70 -3.56
N TYR A 276 12.29 -0.39 -3.43
CA TYR A 276 12.42 0.31 -2.16
C TYR A 276 11.20 1.18 -1.91
N PHE A 277 10.75 1.22 -0.68
CA PHE A 277 9.93 2.33 -0.20
C PHE A 277 10.83 3.38 0.42
N ALA A 278 10.79 4.59 -0.12
CA ALA A 278 11.47 5.76 0.43
C ALA A 278 10.46 6.63 1.16
N CYS A 279 10.64 6.85 2.46
CA CYS A 279 9.74 7.70 3.26
C CYS A 279 10.52 8.48 4.31
N GLN A 280 9.90 9.57 4.79
CA GLN A 280 10.41 10.28 5.94
C GLN A 280 10.34 9.39 7.18
N VAL A 281 11.44 9.31 7.94
CA VAL A 281 11.53 8.60 9.22
C VAL A 281 12.00 9.57 10.30
N ASP A 282 11.59 9.33 11.53
CA ASP A 282 12.06 10.10 12.68
C ASP A 282 13.23 9.35 13.33
N LYS A 283 14.14 10.08 13.95
CA LYS A 283 15.33 9.47 14.55
C LYS A 283 14.97 8.44 15.62
N GLU A 284 13.91 8.70 16.39
CA GLU A 284 13.39 7.80 17.42
C GLU A 284 12.87 6.50 16.81
N ASP A 285 12.23 6.55 15.65
CA ASP A 285 11.75 5.37 14.92
C ASP A 285 12.91 4.47 14.49
N ILE A 286 14.03 5.08 14.03
CA ILE A 286 15.23 4.37 13.55
C ILE A 286 15.92 3.63 14.68
N ASP A 287 16.02 4.25 15.87
CA ASP A 287 16.70 3.68 17.05
C ASP A 287 16.02 2.37 17.51
N HIS A 288 14.77 2.14 17.12
CA HIS A 288 14.01 0.91 17.40
C HIS A 288 14.17 -0.17 16.32
N ILE A 289 14.66 0.17 15.13
CA ILE A 289 14.89 -0.79 14.06
C ILE A 289 16.30 -1.38 14.21
N VAL A 290 16.36 -2.67 14.44
CA VAL A 290 17.65 -3.37 14.42
C VAL A 290 18.06 -3.56 12.95
N SER A 291 19.28 -3.11 12.60
CA SER A 291 19.82 -3.27 11.24
C SER A 291 19.74 -4.74 10.79
N GLU A 292 19.35 -4.96 9.54
CA GLU A 292 19.18 -6.27 8.90
C GLU A 292 18.03 -7.13 9.45
N GLN A 293 17.27 -6.67 10.44
CA GLN A 293 16.04 -7.37 10.84
C GLN A 293 14.86 -6.95 9.94
N PRO A 294 13.96 -7.92 9.64
CA PRO A 294 12.78 -7.61 8.86
C PRO A 294 11.84 -6.70 9.65
N VAL A 295 11.31 -5.70 8.99
CA VAL A 295 10.20 -4.87 9.45
C VAL A 295 8.97 -5.16 8.61
N THR A 296 7.79 -5.07 9.20
CA THR A 296 6.54 -5.22 8.47
C THR A 296 6.07 -3.87 7.97
N ILE A 297 5.76 -3.80 6.69
CA ILE A 297 5.12 -2.64 6.06
C ILE A 297 3.74 -3.05 5.56
N TYR A 298 2.72 -2.27 5.92
CA TYR A 298 1.36 -2.46 5.42
C TYR A 298 1.08 -1.44 4.32
N VAL A 299 0.67 -1.92 3.15
CA VAL A 299 0.30 -1.11 1.97
C VAL A 299 -1.04 -1.63 1.47
N ASP A 300 -2.07 -0.78 1.41
CA ASP A 300 -3.42 -1.16 0.92
C ASP A 300 -3.95 -2.48 1.55
N ASN A 301 -3.73 -2.67 2.86
CA ASN A 301 -4.05 -3.88 3.64
C ASN A 301 -3.23 -5.15 3.28
N GLN A 302 -2.17 -5.02 2.49
CA GLN A 302 -1.21 -6.08 2.26
C GLN A 302 -0.03 -5.93 3.22
N GLU A 303 0.38 -7.04 3.80
CA GLU A 303 1.55 -7.14 4.66
C GLU A 303 2.79 -7.48 3.81
N ILE A 304 3.82 -6.64 3.90
CA ILE A 304 5.05 -6.76 3.12
C ILE A 304 6.22 -6.79 4.08
N THR A 305 7.09 -7.79 3.91
CA THR A 305 8.36 -7.84 4.64
C THR A 305 9.38 -6.93 3.96
N ALA A 306 9.95 -6.01 4.72
CA ALA A 306 10.96 -5.08 4.25
C ALA A 306 12.16 -5.03 5.20
N TYR A 307 13.27 -4.49 4.72
CA TYR A 307 14.50 -4.31 5.49
C TYR A 307 14.93 -2.85 5.39
N LEU A 308 15.19 -2.19 6.51
CA LEU A 308 15.81 -0.86 6.48
C LEU A 308 17.26 -1.04 6.00
N GLU A 309 17.50 -0.73 4.72
CA GLU A 309 18.83 -0.87 4.10
C GLU A 309 19.71 0.33 4.43
N ASP A 310 19.13 1.53 4.40
CA ASP A 310 19.86 2.77 4.65
C ASP A 310 18.92 3.86 5.16
N PHE A 311 19.48 4.83 5.85
CA PHE A 311 18.83 6.09 6.17
C PHE A 311 19.85 7.22 6.17
N HIS A 312 19.49 8.37 5.65
CA HIS A 312 20.36 9.52 5.59
C HIS A 312 19.60 10.82 5.82
N GLN A 313 20.30 11.82 6.33
CA GLN A 313 19.75 13.14 6.51
C GLN A 313 19.96 13.97 5.24
N GLY A 314 18.88 14.48 4.67
CA GLY A 314 18.92 15.37 3.53
C GLY A 314 19.31 16.81 3.92
N ASP A 315 19.53 17.66 2.93
CA ASP A 315 19.83 19.08 3.11
C ASP A 315 18.69 19.85 3.81
N ASP A 316 17.48 19.27 3.82
CA ASP A 316 16.31 19.80 4.51
C ASP A 316 16.29 19.45 6.02
N GLY A 317 17.31 18.78 6.52
CA GLY A 317 17.47 18.37 7.91
C GLY A 317 16.59 17.18 8.33
N LYS A 318 15.82 16.62 7.40
CA LYS A 318 14.93 15.47 7.64
C LYS A 318 15.63 14.17 7.27
N PHE A 319 15.22 13.09 7.94
CA PHE A 319 15.77 11.77 7.63
C PHE A 319 14.89 11.05 6.60
N LEU A 320 15.53 10.52 5.57
CA LEU A 320 14.94 9.64 4.57
C LEU A 320 15.34 8.19 4.88
N GLY A 321 14.35 7.33 5.11
CA GLY A 321 14.56 5.90 5.27
C GLY A 321 14.31 5.17 3.95
N LEU A 322 15.16 4.19 3.64
CA LEU A 322 15.09 3.34 2.46
C LEU A 322 14.79 1.89 2.89
N PHE A 323 13.55 1.49 2.70
CA PHE A 323 13.09 0.15 3.05
C PHE A 323 13.14 -0.74 1.82
N ARG A 324 14.06 -1.68 1.80
CA ARG A 324 14.24 -2.67 0.73
C ARG A 324 13.21 -3.78 0.85
N VAL A 325 12.57 -4.09 -0.27
CA VAL A 325 11.67 -5.23 -0.43
C VAL A 325 12.22 -6.15 -1.51
N GLU A 326 12.24 -7.45 -1.21
CA GLU A 326 12.67 -8.52 -2.12
C GLU A 326 11.52 -9.51 -2.31
N ASP A 327 10.40 -8.99 -2.76
CA ASP A 327 9.20 -9.75 -3.04
C ASP A 327 8.58 -9.26 -4.35
N GLU A 328 7.63 -10.03 -4.88
CA GLU A 328 7.00 -9.68 -6.15
C GLU A 328 6.16 -8.41 -6.03
N LEU A 329 6.40 -7.48 -6.96
CA LEU A 329 5.66 -6.21 -7.06
C LEU A 329 4.30 -6.45 -7.74
N PHE A 330 3.31 -7.00 -7.06
CA PHE A 330 2.03 -7.38 -7.67
C PHE A 330 1.31 -6.20 -8.34
N HIS A 331 0.67 -5.33 -7.57
CA HIS A 331 -0.15 -4.23 -8.08
C HIS A 331 0.47 -2.84 -7.94
N PHE A 332 1.71 -2.76 -7.46
CA PHE A 332 2.39 -1.48 -7.21
C PHE A 332 3.16 -0.93 -8.41
N TYR A 333 3.06 -1.57 -9.58
CA TYR A 333 3.77 -1.14 -10.79
C TYR A 333 3.18 0.13 -11.43
N GLU A 334 1.92 0.45 -11.16
CA GLU A 334 1.23 1.60 -11.73
C GLU A 334 1.59 2.90 -11.01
N LYS A 335 1.58 2.89 -9.68
CA LYS A 335 1.71 4.08 -8.83
C LYS A 335 3.13 4.34 -8.34
N ARG A 336 3.39 5.57 -7.96
CA ARG A 336 4.63 6.01 -7.31
C ARG A 336 4.43 6.27 -5.81
N CYS A 337 3.30 6.85 -5.44
CA CYS A 337 3.04 7.32 -4.10
C CYS A 337 2.12 6.37 -3.35
N PHE A 338 2.50 6.03 -2.12
CA PHE A 338 1.75 5.14 -1.25
C PHE A 338 1.64 5.70 0.15
N ASN A 339 0.50 5.46 0.80
CA ASN A 339 0.39 5.60 2.25
C ASN A 339 0.72 4.23 2.84
N ILE A 340 1.80 4.16 3.59
CA ILE A 340 2.27 2.93 4.21
C ILE A 340 2.21 3.06 5.72
N LYS A 341 2.05 1.91 6.41
CA LYS A 341 2.26 1.81 7.84
C LYS A 341 3.49 0.98 8.09
N VAL A 342 4.45 1.52 8.78
CA VAL A 342 5.70 0.84 9.13
C VAL A 342 5.62 0.37 10.57
N GLU A 343 5.80 -0.92 10.79
CA GLU A 343 5.86 -1.53 12.12
C GLU A 343 7.31 -1.51 12.61
N TYR A 344 7.65 -0.51 13.42
CA TYR A 344 9.01 -0.33 13.93
C TYR A 344 9.36 -1.26 15.08
N GLN A 345 8.37 -1.68 15.85
CA GLN A 345 8.58 -2.49 17.02
C GLN A 345 7.49 -3.54 17.16
N ASN A 346 7.94 -4.79 17.28
CA ASN A 346 7.08 -5.93 17.57
C ASN A 346 7.74 -6.76 18.66
N ARG A 347 7.50 -6.38 19.92
CA ARG A 347 8.07 -7.09 21.06
C ARG A 347 7.01 -7.89 21.79
N LYS A 348 7.22 -9.19 21.87
CA LYS A 348 6.41 -10.08 22.69
C LYS A 348 6.99 -10.12 24.10
N GLY A 349 6.15 -9.96 25.10
CA GLY A 349 6.54 -9.96 26.48
C GLY A 349 5.38 -10.28 27.42
N LEU A 350 5.65 -10.23 28.71
CA LEU A 350 4.62 -10.41 29.74
C LEU A 350 3.92 -9.06 29.98
N LYS A 351 2.59 -9.04 29.87
CA LYS A 351 1.79 -7.84 30.13
C LYS A 351 1.54 -7.71 31.63
N ILE A 352 2.12 -6.68 32.22
CA ILE A 352 2.07 -6.42 33.65
C ILE A 352 1.25 -5.15 33.91
N PRO A 353 0.20 -5.18 34.76
CA PRO A 353 -0.50 -3.98 35.18
C PRO A 353 0.46 -3.01 35.90
N ARG A 354 0.38 -1.71 35.57
CA ARG A 354 1.21 -0.68 36.25
C ARG A 354 1.03 -0.67 37.75
N THR A 355 -0.15 -1.04 38.25
CA THR A 355 -0.50 -1.16 39.69
C THR A 355 0.25 -2.28 40.39
N ALA A 356 0.77 -3.28 39.65
CA ALA A 356 1.53 -4.39 40.17
C ALA A 356 3.05 -4.14 40.21
N VAL A 357 3.50 -3.00 39.73
CA VAL A 357 4.94 -2.64 39.70
C VAL A 357 5.33 -1.95 41.00
N PHE A 358 6.33 -2.47 41.68
CA PHE A 358 6.89 -1.95 42.93
C PHE A 358 8.38 -1.69 42.79
N LYS A 359 8.90 -0.77 43.59
CA LYS A 359 10.34 -0.56 43.71
C LYS A 359 10.97 -1.54 44.67
N GLY A 360 11.93 -2.30 44.20
CA GLY A 360 12.73 -3.20 45.03
C GLY A 360 13.69 -2.49 45.98
N LYS A 361 14.34 -3.23 46.82
CA LYS A 361 15.33 -2.69 47.80
C LYS A 361 16.51 -1.94 47.14
N ASN A 362 16.83 -2.29 45.90
CA ASN A 362 17.89 -1.68 45.11
C ASN A 362 17.41 -0.47 44.25
N GLY A 363 16.13 -0.09 44.37
CA GLY A 363 15.51 0.99 43.57
C GLY A 363 15.01 0.56 42.21
N ASN A 364 15.22 -0.68 41.80
CA ASN A 364 14.78 -1.25 40.53
C ASN A 364 13.29 -1.61 40.57
N ASP A 365 12.62 -1.47 39.42
CA ASP A 365 11.22 -1.85 39.30
C ASP A 365 11.07 -3.37 39.21
N GLY A 366 10.04 -3.91 39.86
CA GLY A 366 9.76 -5.34 39.89
C GLY A 366 8.35 -5.65 40.31
N ILE A 367 8.01 -6.93 40.30
CA ILE A 367 6.71 -7.47 40.71
C ILE A 367 6.90 -8.57 41.74
N PHE A 368 5.86 -8.82 42.54
CA PHE A 368 5.79 -10.00 43.35
C PHE A 368 5.08 -11.13 42.61
N VAL A 369 5.77 -12.26 42.46
CA VAL A 369 5.24 -13.47 41.81
C VAL A 369 5.08 -14.56 42.86
N ILE A 370 3.96 -15.25 42.83
CA ILE A 370 3.74 -16.41 43.74
C ILE A 370 4.47 -17.61 43.12
N ASP A 371 5.40 -18.19 43.89
CA ASP A 371 6.12 -19.39 43.47
C ASP A 371 5.30 -20.69 43.70
N GLU A 372 5.85 -21.82 43.31
CA GLU A 372 5.21 -23.13 43.46
C GLU A 372 4.90 -23.49 44.92
N ALA A 373 5.59 -22.89 45.89
CA ALA A 373 5.37 -23.06 47.31
C ALA A 373 4.30 -22.11 47.88
N GLY A 374 3.71 -21.24 47.02
CA GLY A 374 2.71 -20.24 47.42
C GLY A 374 3.31 -19.00 48.10
N VAL A 375 4.63 -18.79 47.98
CA VAL A 375 5.33 -17.65 48.58
C VAL A 375 5.51 -16.53 47.54
N ALA A 376 5.23 -15.30 47.97
CA ALA A 376 5.44 -14.12 47.12
C ALA A 376 6.94 -13.78 47.03
N VAL A 377 7.52 -13.90 45.84
CA VAL A 377 8.93 -13.63 45.55
C VAL A 377 9.02 -12.40 44.63
N PHE A 378 9.87 -11.44 45.01
CA PHE A 378 10.15 -10.27 44.18
C PHE A 378 10.97 -10.68 42.96
N ARG A 379 10.49 -10.30 41.76
CA ARG A 379 11.18 -10.45 40.49
C ARG A 379 11.37 -9.09 39.83
N GLU A 380 12.61 -8.80 39.51
CA GLU A 380 12.99 -7.56 38.81
C GLU A 380 12.52 -7.60 37.36
N ILE A 381 11.95 -6.48 36.87
CA ILE A 381 11.55 -6.32 35.48
C ILE A 381 12.81 -5.92 34.71
N ARG A 382 13.03 -6.60 33.58
CA ARG A 382 14.10 -6.29 32.64
C ARG A 382 13.49 -5.68 31.39
N ASP A 383 14.09 -4.60 30.90
CA ASP A 383 13.71 -3.90 29.66
C ASP A 383 12.20 -3.59 29.53
N PRO A 384 11.60 -2.86 30.50
CA PRO A 384 10.18 -2.55 30.48
C PRO A 384 9.85 -1.63 29.32
N ILE A 385 8.76 -1.95 28.60
CA ILE A 385 8.15 -1.08 27.60
C ILE A 385 6.84 -0.58 28.19
N ALA A 386 6.66 0.73 28.29
CA ALA A 386 5.38 1.32 28.66
C ALA A 386 4.47 1.39 27.43
N GLU A 387 3.30 0.77 27.54
CA GLU A 387 2.22 0.97 26.57
C GLU A 387 1.52 2.29 26.96
N ASP A 388 1.74 3.36 26.16
CA ASP A 388 0.97 4.59 26.29
C ASP A 388 -0.42 4.34 25.72
N LYS A 389 -1.44 4.73 26.50
CA LYS A 389 -2.86 4.54 26.13
C LYS A 389 -3.28 5.55 25.10
#